data_5e911627391ceee6d5367811e2f2bdba
#
_entry.id   5e911627391ceee6d5367811e2f2bdba
#
_cell.length_a   1.000
_cell.length_b   1.000
_cell.length_c   1.000
_cell.angle_alpha   90.00
_cell.angle_beta   90.00
_cell.angle_gamma   90.00
#
_symmetry.space_group_name_H-M   'P 1'
#
loop_
_entity.id
_entity.type
_entity.pdbx_description
1 polymer ?
#
loop_
_entity_poly.entity_id
_entity_poly.type
_entity_poly.pdbx_seq_one_letter_code
_entity_poly.pdbx_strand_id
1 'polypeptide(L)'
;MPIDVRREIAQRALDLVGVPYKLGGRCPLAGLDCIGVVALALAGHIMPDEVPRDYTLRGEYLDRISAFFDRALFQNLGRESMESGDLLLCQTAPRQLHMAILTDCGVVHAHAGLRRVVLTPLPLPWPLVGRWRVLGE
;
A
#
# COMPACT_ATOMS: atom_id res chain seq x y z
N MET A 1 -6.22 -23.36 -12.66
CA MET A 1 -6.85 -22.05 -12.50
C MET A 1 -5.79 -21.02 -12.13
N PRO A 2 -5.71 -19.93 -12.86
CA PRO A 2 -4.80 -18.88 -12.45
C PRO A 2 -5.22 -18.31 -11.10
N ILE A 3 -4.26 -18.05 -10.24
CA ILE A 3 -4.50 -17.40 -8.96
C ILE A 3 -4.80 -15.92 -9.23
N ASP A 4 -5.84 -15.40 -8.62
CA ASP A 4 -6.13 -13.97 -8.71
C ASP A 4 -5.13 -13.21 -7.86
N VAL A 5 -4.19 -12.58 -8.53
CA VAL A 5 -3.09 -11.83 -7.89
C VAL A 5 -3.64 -10.78 -6.92
N ARG A 6 -4.72 -10.11 -7.30
CA ARG A 6 -5.31 -9.06 -6.46
C ARG A 6 -5.89 -9.62 -5.17
N ARG A 7 -6.49 -10.80 -5.23
CA ARG A 7 -7.00 -11.49 -4.02
C ARG A 7 -5.86 -11.84 -3.08
N GLU A 8 -4.74 -12.31 -3.64
CA GLU A 8 -3.56 -12.61 -2.82
C GLU A 8 -3.03 -11.36 -2.13
N ILE A 9 -2.94 -10.25 -2.87
CA ILE A 9 -2.46 -8.99 -2.32
C ILE A 9 -3.36 -8.53 -1.17
N ALA A 10 -4.67 -8.55 -1.39
CA ALA A 10 -5.64 -8.17 -0.36
C ALA A 10 -5.54 -9.08 0.87
N GLN A 11 -5.41 -10.40 0.66
CA GLN A 11 -5.30 -11.34 1.77
C GLN A 11 -4.01 -11.16 2.54
N ARG A 12 -2.88 -10.96 1.85
CA ARG A 12 -1.61 -10.69 2.52
C ARG A 12 -1.68 -9.41 3.34
N ALA A 13 -2.34 -8.37 2.80
CA ALA A 13 -2.53 -7.13 3.55
C ALA A 13 -3.35 -7.37 4.82
N LEU A 14 -4.46 -8.12 4.72
CA LEU A 14 -5.29 -8.44 5.88
C LEU A 14 -4.51 -9.23 6.92
N ASP A 15 -3.64 -10.13 6.50
CA ASP A 15 -2.81 -10.94 7.39
C ASP A 15 -1.79 -10.09 8.16
N LEU A 16 -1.50 -8.88 7.69
CA LEU A 16 -0.56 -7.97 8.35
C LEU A 16 -1.21 -7.09 9.42
N VAL A 17 -2.54 -7.09 9.52
CA VAL A 17 -3.24 -6.29 10.54
C VAL A 17 -2.75 -6.71 11.93
N GLY A 18 -2.38 -5.73 12.75
CA GLY A 18 -1.82 -5.97 14.07
C GLY A 18 -0.30 -5.95 14.16
N VAL A 19 0.40 -6.01 13.03
CA VAL A 19 1.87 -5.93 13.00
C VAL A 19 2.30 -4.55 13.51
N PRO A 20 3.37 -4.46 14.34
CA PRO A 20 3.83 -3.17 14.85
C PRO A 20 4.25 -2.21 13.74
N TYR A 21 4.13 -0.91 14.02
CA TYR A 21 4.62 0.13 13.13
C TYR A 21 6.12 0.36 13.36
N LYS A 22 6.86 0.50 12.25
CA LYS A 22 8.27 0.89 12.29
C LYS A 22 8.62 1.62 11.00
N LEU A 23 9.08 2.87 11.10
CA LEU A 23 9.48 3.66 9.94
C LEU A 23 10.60 2.93 9.18
N GLY A 24 10.42 2.78 7.88
CA GLY A 24 11.33 2.02 7.03
C GLY A 24 11.28 0.50 7.23
N GLY A 25 10.37 0.01 8.07
CA GLY A 25 10.27 -1.41 8.40
C GLY A 25 9.80 -2.27 7.23
N ARG A 26 10.41 -3.45 7.11
CA ARG A 26 10.12 -4.44 6.07
C ARG A 26 9.96 -5.86 6.62
N CYS A 27 9.96 -6.00 7.94
CA CYS A 27 9.87 -7.30 8.61
C CYS A 27 8.64 -7.33 9.51
N PRO A 28 7.71 -8.32 9.35
CA PRO A 28 6.50 -8.37 10.17
C PRO A 28 6.77 -8.53 11.65
N LEU A 29 7.91 -9.12 12.02
CA LEU A 29 8.27 -9.30 13.43
C LEU A 29 8.81 -8.01 14.05
N ALA A 30 9.51 -7.20 13.28
CA ALA A 30 10.10 -5.96 13.76
C ALA A 30 9.17 -4.77 13.61
N GLY A 31 8.40 -4.75 12.54
CA GLY A 31 7.45 -3.67 12.24
C GLY A 31 7.48 -3.23 10.80
N LEU A 32 6.42 -2.54 10.39
CA LEU A 32 6.22 -2.06 9.04
C LEU A 32 5.71 -0.62 9.05
N ASP A 33 6.12 0.17 8.06
CA ASP A 33 5.43 1.42 7.76
C ASP A 33 4.46 1.19 6.58
N CYS A 34 3.83 2.26 6.06
CA CYS A 34 2.83 2.12 5.01
C CYS A 34 3.42 1.51 3.73
N ILE A 35 4.66 1.84 3.40
CA ILE A 35 5.34 1.26 2.25
C ILE A 35 5.73 -0.19 2.54
N GLY A 36 6.11 -0.50 3.78
CA GLY A 36 6.40 -1.87 4.19
C GLY A 36 5.20 -2.80 4.03
N VAL A 37 4.01 -2.33 4.35
CA VAL A 37 2.77 -3.08 4.12
C VAL A 37 2.61 -3.40 2.63
N VAL A 38 2.79 -2.41 1.77
CA VAL A 38 2.71 -2.61 0.31
C VAL A 38 3.78 -3.58 -0.16
N ALA A 39 5.02 -3.42 0.30
CA ALA A 39 6.12 -4.28 -0.11
C ALA A 39 5.85 -5.75 0.22
N LEU A 40 5.34 -6.03 1.43
CA LEU A 40 5.04 -7.40 1.83
C LEU A 40 3.79 -7.96 1.16
N ALA A 41 2.77 -7.13 0.94
CA ALA A 41 1.58 -7.56 0.22
C ALA A 41 1.89 -7.92 -1.23
N LEU A 42 2.89 -7.27 -1.84
CA LEU A 42 3.32 -7.54 -3.20
C LEU A 42 4.40 -8.64 -3.28
N ALA A 43 4.77 -9.25 -2.17
CA ALA A 43 5.80 -10.30 -2.15
C ALA A 43 5.42 -11.43 -3.12
N GLY A 44 6.40 -11.88 -3.91
CA GLY A 44 6.17 -12.84 -4.99
C GLY A 44 5.94 -12.18 -6.34
N HIS A 45 5.61 -10.89 -6.38
CA HIS A 45 5.45 -10.12 -7.61
C HIS A 45 6.58 -9.11 -7.77
N ILE A 46 7.06 -8.57 -6.65
CA ILE A 46 8.27 -7.75 -6.59
C ILE A 46 9.06 -8.17 -5.35
N MET A 47 10.36 -7.88 -5.36
CA MET A 47 11.18 -8.07 -4.17
C MET A 47 10.94 -6.91 -3.21
N PRO A 48 10.78 -7.17 -1.90
CA PRO A 48 10.58 -6.07 -0.94
C PRO A 48 11.66 -5.00 -0.98
N ASP A 49 12.89 -5.38 -1.31
CA ASP A 49 14.00 -4.43 -1.40
C ASP A 49 13.95 -3.52 -2.62
N GLU A 50 13.13 -3.84 -3.62
CA GLU A 50 12.94 -2.97 -4.79
C GLU A 50 12.12 -1.74 -4.45
N VAL A 51 11.33 -1.79 -3.39
CA VAL A 51 10.50 -0.67 -2.96
C VAL A 51 11.39 0.34 -2.22
N PRO A 52 11.32 1.64 -2.57
CA PRO A 52 12.20 2.64 -1.94
C PRO A 52 12.08 2.67 -0.42
N ARG A 53 13.21 2.85 0.28
CA ARG A 53 13.27 2.93 1.74
C ARG A 53 13.65 4.31 2.25
N ASP A 54 14.45 5.03 1.48
CA ASP A 54 15.00 6.33 1.86
C ASP A 54 14.02 7.45 1.51
N TYR A 55 12.91 7.49 2.22
CA TYR A 55 11.86 8.46 1.96
C TYR A 55 11.41 9.15 3.22
N THR A 56 10.93 10.36 3.04
CA THR A 56 10.09 11.03 4.03
C THR A 56 8.68 11.03 3.47
N LEU A 57 7.68 10.83 4.31
CA LEU A 57 6.27 10.79 3.85
C LEU A 57 5.75 12.21 3.62
N ARG A 58 6.51 13.01 2.87
CA ARG A 58 6.19 14.40 2.52
C ARG A 58 6.19 14.58 1.01
N GLY A 59 5.81 15.76 0.54
CA GLY A 59 5.47 16.04 -0.85
C GLY A 59 6.45 15.55 -1.91
N GLU A 60 7.75 15.62 -1.67
CA GLU A 60 8.76 15.16 -2.64
C GLU A 60 8.71 13.66 -2.91
N TYR A 61 8.12 12.92 -2.01
CA TYR A 61 8.02 11.48 -2.11
C TYR A 61 7.01 11.04 -3.18
N LEU A 62 6.03 11.90 -3.50
CA LEU A 62 5.00 11.57 -4.49
C LEU A 62 5.60 11.16 -5.83
N ASP A 63 6.57 11.94 -6.33
CA ASP A 63 7.19 11.65 -7.63
C ASP A 63 7.91 10.31 -7.63
N ARG A 64 8.59 9.97 -6.55
CA ARG A 64 9.31 8.70 -6.42
C ARG A 64 8.36 7.52 -6.35
N ILE A 65 7.28 7.63 -5.59
CA ILE A 65 6.28 6.58 -5.48
C ILE A 65 5.53 6.42 -6.80
N SER A 66 5.12 7.51 -7.41
CA SER A 66 4.43 7.45 -8.71
C SER A 66 5.34 6.82 -9.77
N ALA A 67 6.61 7.20 -9.82
CA ALA A 67 7.56 6.61 -10.76
C ALA A 67 7.74 5.12 -10.52
N PHE A 68 7.79 4.68 -9.26
CA PHE A 68 7.92 3.26 -8.95
C PHE A 68 6.69 2.47 -9.41
N PHE A 69 5.49 2.98 -9.15
CA PHE A 69 4.25 2.28 -9.50
C PHE A 69 3.80 2.51 -10.95
N ASP A 70 4.37 3.47 -11.66
CA ASP A 70 4.09 3.65 -13.10
C ASP A 70 4.94 2.71 -13.97
N ARG A 71 5.43 1.61 -13.40
CA ARG A 71 6.15 0.56 -14.12
C ARG A 71 5.18 -0.37 -14.83
N ALA A 72 5.71 -1.16 -15.77
CA ALA A 72 4.89 -2.06 -16.59
C ALA A 72 4.09 -3.10 -15.78
N LEU A 73 4.52 -3.41 -14.55
CA LEU A 73 3.83 -4.37 -13.68
C LEU A 73 2.49 -3.85 -13.16
N PHE A 74 2.30 -2.54 -13.13
CA PHE A 74 1.12 -1.89 -12.55
C PHE A 74 0.34 -1.12 -13.60
N GLN A 75 -0.96 -1.02 -13.38
CA GLN A 75 -1.84 -0.15 -14.15
C GLN A 75 -2.22 1.05 -13.29
N ASN A 76 -1.94 2.25 -13.78
CA ASN A 76 -2.44 3.47 -13.13
C ASN A 76 -3.93 3.57 -13.44
N LEU A 77 -4.76 3.60 -12.40
CA LEU A 77 -6.22 3.54 -12.56
C LEU A 77 -6.87 4.88 -12.87
N GLY A 78 -6.16 5.98 -12.59
CA GLY A 78 -6.77 7.30 -12.77
C GLY A 78 -8.06 7.42 -11.98
N ARG A 79 -9.21 7.49 -12.70
CA ARG A 79 -10.53 7.62 -12.08
C ARG A 79 -11.38 6.36 -12.14
N GLU A 80 -10.81 5.25 -12.55
CA GLU A 80 -11.53 3.99 -12.58
C GLU A 80 -11.96 3.55 -11.19
N SER A 81 -12.98 2.70 -11.13
CA SER A 81 -13.50 2.18 -9.85
C SER A 81 -12.44 1.38 -9.11
N MET A 82 -12.40 1.56 -7.81
CA MET A 82 -11.49 0.80 -6.94
C MET A 82 -12.00 -0.63 -6.75
N GLU A 83 -11.07 -1.58 -6.72
CA GLU A 83 -11.36 -2.98 -6.46
C GLU A 83 -10.39 -3.54 -5.41
N SER A 84 -10.80 -4.61 -4.75
CA SER A 84 -9.98 -5.29 -3.75
C SER A 84 -8.61 -5.66 -4.33
N GLY A 85 -7.54 -5.36 -3.59
CA GLY A 85 -6.16 -5.56 -4.02
C GLY A 85 -5.52 -4.33 -4.64
N ASP A 86 -6.28 -3.26 -4.84
CA ASP A 86 -5.73 -2.02 -5.39
C ASP A 86 -4.85 -1.30 -4.38
N LEU A 87 -3.80 -0.66 -4.89
CA LEU A 87 -2.87 0.15 -4.12
C LEU A 87 -3.34 1.60 -4.18
N LEU A 88 -3.47 2.21 -3.02
CA LEU A 88 -4.01 3.57 -2.90
C LEU A 88 -2.95 4.48 -2.30
N LEU A 89 -2.73 5.63 -2.91
CA LEU A 89 -1.91 6.69 -2.34
C LEU A 89 -2.84 7.81 -1.91
N CYS A 90 -2.83 8.11 -0.63
CA CYS A 90 -3.75 9.04 0.00
C CYS A 90 -2.99 10.23 0.57
N GLN A 91 -3.65 11.37 0.67
CA GLN A 91 -3.12 12.53 1.36
C GLN A 91 -3.81 12.66 2.72
N THR A 92 -3.10 12.30 3.79
CA THR A 92 -3.67 12.29 5.15
C THR A 92 -3.57 13.64 5.84
N ALA A 93 -2.66 14.51 5.36
CA ALA A 93 -2.47 15.87 5.86
C ALA A 93 -1.76 16.66 4.76
N PRO A 94 -1.74 18.02 4.84
CA PRO A 94 -0.93 18.79 3.91
C PRO A 94 0.52 18.28 3.95
N ARG A 95 1.08 17.96 2.79
CA ARG A 95 2.44 17.42 2.63
C ARG A 95 2.67 16.05 3.25
N GLN A 96 1.60 15.32 3.61
CA GLN A 96 1.74 13.97 4.14
C GLN A 96 1.01 12.98 3.25
N LEU A 97 1.77 12.01 2.72
CA LEU A 97 1.25 10.96 1.87
C LEU A 97 1.23 9.63 2.62
N HIS A 98 0.30 8.77 2.25
CA HIS A 98 0.09 7.52 2.95
C HIS A 98 -0.41 6.44 1.98
N MET A 99 0.24 5.28 2.01
CA MET A 99 -0.18 4.15 1.19
C MET A 99 -1.15 3.26 1.96
N ALA A 100 -2.13 2.74 1.25
CA ALA A 100 -3.09 1.79 1.79
C ALA A 100 -3.42 0.75 0.72
N ILE A 101 -3.89 -0.41 1.15
CA ILE A 101 -4.33 -1.47 0.24
C ILE A 101 -5.81 -1.69 0.46
N LEU A 102 -6.58 -1.61 -0.62
CA LEU A 102 -8.01 -1.85 -0.57
C LEU A 102 -8.30 -3.35 -0.46
N THR A 103 -9.19 -3.70 0.43
CA THR A 103 -9.72 -5.07 0.58
C THR A 103 -11.23 -5.02 0.61
N ASP A 104 -11.88 -6.17 0.59
CA ASP A 104 -13.34 -6.24 0.72
C ASP A 104 -13.83 -5.75 2.09
N CYS A 105 -12.94 -5.73 3.09
CA CYS A 105 -13.29 -5.33 4.46
C CYS A 105 -12.98 -3.87 4.77
N GLY A 106 -12.30 -3.15 3.86
CA GLY A 106 -11.83 -1.79 4.06
C GLY A 106 -10.39 -1.66 3.61
N VAL A 107 -9.69 -0.63 4.07
CA VAL A 107 -8.28 -0.39 3.68
C VAL A 107 -7.33 -0.78 4.79
N VAL A 108 -6.27 -1.50 4.42
CA VAL A 108 -5.19 -1.89 5.33
C VAL A 108 -4.05 -0.88 5.17
N HIS A 109 -3.59 -0.34 6.29
CA HIS A 109 -2.48 0.61 6.28
C HIS A 109 -1.76 0.62 7.63
N ALA A 110 -0.50 1.05 7.62
CA ALA A 110 0.28 1.20 8.84
C ALA A 110 -0.03 2.57 9.48
N HIS A 111 -0.52 2.56 10.70
CA HIS A 111 -0.94 3.78 11.40
C HIS A 111 0.10 4.15 12.46
N ALA A 112 0.86 5.21 12.20
CA ALA A 112 1.93 5.63 13.11
C ALA A 112 1.40 5.99 14.50
N GLY A 113 0.27 6.69 14.56
CA GLY A 113 -0.33 7.09 15.85
C GLY A 113 -0.80 5.91 16.69
N LEU A 114 -1.35 4.88 16.07
CA LEU A 114 -1.76 3.65 16.74
C LEU A 114 -0.63 2.62 16.87
N ARG A 115 0.51 2.91 16.26
CA ARG A 115 1.73 2.09 16.30
C ARG A 115 1.56 0.69 15.75
N ARG A 116 0.65 0.50 14.81
CA ARG A 116 0.42 -0.82 14.20
C ARG A 116 -0.29 -0.69 12.86
N VAL A 117 -0.28 -1.79 12.13
CA VAL A 117 -1.09 -1.95 10.91
C VAL A 117 -2.54 -2.13 11.33
N VAL A 118 -3.43 -1.38 10.69
CA VAL A 118 -4.86 -1.38 11.02
C VAL A 118 -5.71 -1.56 9.76
N LEU A 119 -6.96 -1.94 9.98
CA LEU A 119 -7.99 -1.99 8.95
C LEU A 119 -8.98 -0.85 9.20
N THR A 120 -9.12 0.05 8.23
CA THR A 120 -10.04 1.18 8.32
C THR A 120 -11.22 0.93 7.40
N PRO A 121 -12.46 0.95 7.91
CA PRO A 121 -13.64 0.73 7.07
C PRO A 121 -13.83 1.85 6.04
N LEU A 122 -14.50 1.53 4.93
CA LEU A 122 -14.92 2.53 3.97
C LEU A 122 -16.15 3.30 4.51
N PRO A 123 -16.35 4.54 4.06
CA PRO A 123 -15.65 5.22 2.98
C PRO A 123 -14.26 5.68 3.39
N LEU A 124 -13.38 5.83 2.38
CA LEU A 124 -12.01 6.25 2.60
C LEU A 124 -11.98 7.65 3.21
N PRO A 125 -11.31 7.83 4.37
CA PRO A 125 -11.36 9.13 5.07
C PRO A 125 -10.42 10.19 4.51
N TRP A 126 -9.64 9.86 3.48
CA TRP A 126 -8.64 10.78 2.92
C TRP A 126 -8.82 10.95 1.42
N PRO A 127 -8.43 12.12 0.87
CA PRO A 127 -8.36 12.30 -0.57
C PRO A 127 -7.37 11.32 -1.21
N LEU A 128 -7.76 10.77 -2.36
CA LEU A 128 -6.87 9.94 -3.16
C LEU A 128 -6.00 10.81 -4.05
N VAL A 129 -4.71 10.48 -4.10
CA VAL A 129 -3.73 11.14 -4.96
C VAL A 129 -3.33 10.21 -6.10
N GLY A 130 -3.31 8.91 -5.88
CA GLY A 130 -2.98 7.93 -6.90
C GLY A 130 -3.57 6.58 -6.58
N ARG A 131 -3.76 5.77 -7.63
CA ARG A 131 -4.31 4.42 -7.52
C ARG A 131 -3.67 3.52 -8.56
N TRP A 132 -3.27 2.33 -8.15
CA TRP A 132 -2.64 1.37 -9.06
C TRP A 132 -3.19 -0.02 -8.80
N ARG A 133 -3.18 -0.81 -9.86
CA ARG A 133 -3.58 -2.22 -9.82
C ARG A 133 -2.47 -3.06 -10.40
N VAL A 134 -2.12 -4.15 -9.73
CA VAL A 134 -1.14 -5.08 -10.28
C VAL A 134 -1.75 -5.77 -11.48
N LEU A 135 -1.01 -5.79 -12.60
CA LEU A 135 -1.42 -6.49 -13.80
C LEU A 135 -1.17 -7.98 -13.58
N GLY A 136 -2.23 -8.76 -13.61
CA GLY A 136 -2.14 -10.21 -13.52
C GLY A 136 -1.65 -10.79 -14.84
N GLU A 137 -1.08 -11.98 -14.77
CA GLU A 137 -0.73 -12.75 -15.97
C GLU A 137 -1.88 -13.59 -16.44
#